data_2156bb2306ddca7a58e70b4c9b30bddb
#
_entry.id   2156bb2306ddca7a58e70b4c9b30bddb
#
_cell.length_a   1.000
_cell.length_b   1.000
_cell.length_c   1.000
_cell.angle_alpha   90.00
_cell.angle_beta   90.00
_cell.angle_gamma   90.00
#
_symmetry.space_group_name_H-M   'P 1'
#
loop_
_entity.id
_entity.type
_entity.pdbx_description
1 polymer ?
#
loop_
_entity_poly.entity_id
_entity_poly.type
_entity_poly.pdbx_seq_one_letter_code
_entity_poly.pdbx_strand_id
1 'polypeptide(L)'
;GPSAKDEPVGVLFARPGTKVKMGLGAGLLGFRSLLLNSVSAESKAEALGAGYSIEPQTSFAQTSYLAARDMWTLDEARMQELKSFSIENQRLTNLHNRAREELDLAEEAMASRTWSEFVRRTRSAIGLESRAYPDVRGTQNDVIQGIIFFMALVLPCAYFAERLLITAATIKNQILGF
;
A
#
# COMPACT_ATOMS: atom_id res chain seq x y z
N GLY A 1 -26.17 29.49 -12.08
CA GLY A 1 -26.16 28.04 -11.96
C GLY A 1 -24.83 27.57 -11.43
N PRO A 2 -24.71 26.50 -10.64
CA PRO A 2 -23.43 26.00 -10.21
C PRO A 2 -22.64 25.60 -11.46
N SER A 3 -21.47 26.22 -11.68
CA SER A 3 -20.54 25.77 -12.69
C SER A 3 -20.19 24.30 -12.35
N ALA A 4 -20.49 23.39 -13.26
CA ALA A 4 -19.96 22.04 -13.20
C ALA A 4 -18.43 22.21 -13.09
N LYS A 5 -17.85 21.88 -11.93
CA LYS A 5 -16.41 21.77 -11.82
C LYS A 5 -16.06 20.60 -12.74
N ASP A 6 -15.31 20.90 -13.78
CA ASP A 6 -14.77 19.89 -14.68
C ASP A 6 -14.04 18.87 -13.82
N GLU A 7 -14.57 17.65 -13.76
CA GLU A 7 -13.86 16.56 -13.11
C GLU A 7 -12.58 16.31 -13.92
N PRO A 8 -11.42 16.27 -13.28
CA PRO A 8 -10.17 16.07 -14.01
C PRO A 8 -10.20 14.73 -14.74
N VAL A 9 -10.19 14.77 -16.04
CA VAL A 9 -10.08 13.58 -16.89
C VAL A 9 -8.62 13.36 -17.23
N GLY A 10 -8.09 12.20 -16.86
CA GLY A 10 -6.77 11.76 -17.29
C GLY A 10 -6.88 10.90 -18.54
N VAL A 11 -6.10 11.21 -19.55
CA VAL A 11 -5.99 10.40 -20.76
C VAL A 11 -4.60 9.76 -20.82
N LEU A 12 -4.56 8.44 -20.92
CA LEU A 12 -3.33 7.66 -21.02
C LEU A 12 -3.26 6.97 -22.38
N PHE A 13 -2.15 7.17 -23.09
CA PHE A 13 -1.87 6.48 -24.34
C PHE A 13 -0.92 5.31 -24.07
N ALA A 14 -1.34 4.11 -24.39
CA ALA A 14 -0.54 2.89 -24.28
C ALA A 14 -0.81 1.95 -25.46
N ARG A 15 0.10 1.01 -25.70
CA ARG A 15 -0.13 -0.03 -26.71
C ARG A 15 -1.23 -0.98 -26.24
N PRO A 16 -2.09 -1.48 -27.14
CA PRO A 16 -3.07 -2.51 -26.79
C PRO A 16 -2.40 -3.70 -26.10
N GLY A 17 -3.07 -4.27 -25.09
CA GLY A 17 -2.54 -5.37 -24.28
C GLY A 17 -1.50 -4.96 -23.21
N THR A 18 -1.09 -3.70 -23.14
CA THR A 18 -0.21 -3.22 -22.07
C THR A 18 -0.95 -3.23 -20.75
N LYS A 19 -0.31 -3.76 -19.70
CA LYS A 19 -0.82 -3.68 -18.32
C LYS A 19 -0.30 -2.43 -17.63
N VAL A 20 -1.20 -1.61 -17.12
CA VAL A 20 -0.88 -0.32 -16.50
C VAL A 20 -1.35 -0.29 -15.06
N LYS A 21 -0.49 0.19 -14.18
CA LYS A 21 -0.82 0.57 -12.81
C LYS A 21 -0.74 2.08 -12.72
N MET A 22 -1.72 2.70 -12.09
CA MET A 22 -1.79 4.15 -12.00
C MET A 22 -1.74 4.59 -10.55
N GLY A 23 -0.92 5.61 -10.28
CA GLY A 23 -0.88 6.28 -8.99
C GLY A 23 -1.15 7.78 -9.19
N LEU A 24 -2.13 8.30 -8.52
CA LEU A 24 -2.47 9.72 -8.51
C LEU A 24 -2.06 10.31 -7.17
N GLY A 25 -1.25 11.34 -7.20
CA GLY A 25 -0.84 12.10 -6.02
C GLY A 25 -1.41 13.51 -6.07
N ALA A 26 -2.01 13.99 -5.01
CA ALA A 26 -2.51 15.35 -4.90
C ALA A 26 -1.65 16.16 -3.93
N GLY A 27 -0.71 16.92 -4.48
CA GLY A 27 0.03 17.99 -3.81
C GLY A 27 0.67 17.66 -2.46
N LEU A 28 0.86 18.65 -1.62
CA LEU A 28 1.47 18.59 -0.29
C LEU A 28 0.69 17.72 0.72
N LEU A 29 -0.59 17.49 0.52
CA LEU A 29 -1.45 16.73 1.43
C LEU A 29 -1.33 15.21 1.26
N GLY A 30 -0.50 14.73 0.34
CA GLY A 30 -0.20 13.31 0.21
C GLY A 30 -1.37 12.42 -0.19
N PHE A 31 -2.51 13.01 -0.64
CA PHE A 31 -3.62 12.24 -1.14
C PHE A 31 -3.14 11.37 -2.30
N ARG A 32 -3.33 10.08 -2.18
CA ARG A 32 -2.95 9.12 -3.21
C ARG A 32 -4.16 8.27 -3.54
N SER A 33 -4.38 8.10 -4.81
CA SER A 33 -5.31 7.12 -5.34
C SER A 33 -4.50 6.13 -6.16
N LEU A 34 -4.66 4.85 -5.89
CA LEU A 34 -3.93 3.78 -6.55
C LEU A 34 -4.92 2.91 -7.32
N LEU A 35 -4.60 2.63 -8.57
CA LEU A 35 -5.32 1.69 -9.42
C LEU A 35 -4.32 0.60 -9.80
N LEU A 36 -4.42 -0.55 -9.16
CA LEU A 36 -3.46 -1.64 -9.22
C LEU A 36 -4.06 -2.90 -9.84
N ASN A 37 -5.39 -3.03 -9.86
CA ASN A 37 -6.11 -4.26 -10.16
C ASN A 37 -5.67 -5.38 -9.21
N SER A 38 -5.74 -5.10 -7.91
CA SER A 38 -5.42 -6.06 -6.85
C SER A 38 -6.47 -7.16 -6.81
N VAL A 39 -6.03 -8.40 -6.58
CA VAL A 39 -6.89 -9.58 -6.57
C VAL A 39 -7.26 -9.96 -5.13
N SER A 40 -6.26 -10.13 -4.28
CA SER A 40 -6.43 -10.46 -2.87
C SER A 40 -5.30 -9.89 -2.01
N ALA A 41 -5.45 -9.96 -0.70
CA ALA A 41 -4.42 -9.59 0.27
C ALA A 41 -3.60 -10.80 0.76
N GLU A 42 -3.85 -12.01 0.24
CA GLU A 42 -3.19 -13.25 0.70
C GLU A 42 -1.70 -13.29 0.38
N SER A 43 -1.31 -12.65 -0.70
CA SER A 43 0.10 -12.51 -1.06
C SER A 43 0.44 -11.08 -1.48
N LYS A 44 1.69 -10.69 -1.26
CA LYS A 44 2.21 -9.39 -1.67
C LYS A 44 2.10 -9.16 -3.18
N ALA A 45 2.27 -10.21 -3.98
CA ALA A 45 2.16 -10.14 -5.43
C ALA A 45 0.72 -9.85 -5.88
N GLU A 46 -0.27 -10.50 -5.26
CA GLU A 46 -1.70 -10.30 -5.53
C GLU A 46 -2.18 -8.93 -5.05
N ALA A 47 -1.72 -8.49 -3.88
CA ALA A 47 -2.02 -7.17 -3.35
C ALA A 47 -1.43 -6.03 -4.20
N LEU A 48 -0.24 -6.22 -4.77
CA LEU A 48 0.35 -5.28 -5.73
C LEU A 48 -0.38 -5.26 -7.08
N GLY A 49 -1.26 -6.22 -7.32
CA GLY A 49 -2.11 -6.33 -8.49
C GLY A 49 -1.35 -6.62 -9.79
N ALA A 50 -2.09 -7.06 -10.79
CA ALA A 50 -1.55 -7.34 -12.13
C ALA A 50 -1.52 -6.12 -13.05
N GLY A 51 -2.16 -5.02 -12.66
CA GLY A 51 -2.43 -3.88 -13.52
C GLY A 51 -3.69 -4.08 -14.38
N TYR A 52 -4.19 -2.99 -14.92
CA TYR A 52 -5.34 -2.98 -15.84
C TYR A 52 -4.85 -3.14 -17.27
N SER A 53 -5.44 -4.08 -18.02
CA SER A 53 -5.15 -4.26 -19.44
C SER A 53 -5.75 -3.13 -20.24
N ILE A 54 -4.98 -2.51 -21.12
CA ILE A 54 -5.43 -1.43 -22.00
C ILE A 54 -5.82 -2.05 -23.34
N GLU A 55 -7.11 -2.01 -23.62
CA GLU A 55 -7.66 -2.39 -24.90
C GLU A 55 -8.16 -1.13 -25.65
N PRO A 56 -8.35 -1.19 -26.97
CA PRO A 56 -8.95 -0.07 -27.68
C PRO A 56 -10.30 0.32 -27.05
N GLN A 57 -10.45 1.59 -26.71
CA GLN A 57 -11.65 2.16 -26.07
C GLN A 57 -11.90 1.71 -24.61
N THR A 58 -10.85 1.25 -23.89
CA THR A 58 -10.99 0.97 -22.46
C THR A 58 -11.35 2.24 -21.71
N SER A 59 -12.45 2.22 -20.98
CA SER A 59 -12.83 3.25 -20.02
C SER A 59 -12.94 2.65 -18.63
N PHE A 60 -12.38 3.33 -17.65
CA PHE A 60 -12.51 2.91 -16.25
C PHE A 60 -13.68 3.67 -15.61
N ALA A 61 -14.77 2.98 -15.45
CA ALA A 61 -15.88 3.48 -14.65
C ALA A 61 -15.56 3.32 -13.15
N GLN A 62 -16.12 4.19 -12.31
CA GLN A 62 -16.06 4.07 -10.85
C GLN A 62 -14.62 4.03 -10.29
N THR A 63 -13.73 4.79 -10.88
CA THR A 63 -12.30 4.84 -10.53
C THR A 63 -12.05 5.04 -9.04
N SER A 64 -12.87 5.84 -8.36
CA SER A 64 -12.78 6.06 -6.92
C SER A 64 -13.05 4.78 -6.11
N TYR A 65 -14.02 3.96 -6.53
CA TYR A 65 -14.29 2.68 -5.88
C TYR A 65 -13.15 1.68 -6.11
N LEU A 66 -12.70 1.56 -7.35
CA LEU A 66 -11.57 0.69 -7.69
C LEU A 66 -10.31 1.09 -6.92
N ALA A 67 -10.05 2.39 -6.81
CA ALA A 67 -8.91 2.89 -6.06
C ALA A 67 -9.01 2.62 -4.55
N ALA A 68 -10.20 2.81 -3.95
CA ALA A 68 -10.41 2.51 -2.54
C ALA A 68 -10.19 1.03 -2.25
N ARG A 69 -10.74 0.15 -3.11
CA ARG A 69 -10.57 -1.30 -3.01
C ARG A 69 -9.11 -1.71 -3.17
N ASP A 70 -8.42 -1.21 -4.18
CA ASP A 70 -7.02 -1.57 -4.44
C ASP A 70 -6.08 -1.07 -3.34
N MET A 71 -6.34 0.14 -2.79
CA MET A 71 -5.60 0.68 -1.64
C MET A 71 -5.84 -0.18 -0.40
N TRP A 72 -7.11 -0.51 -0.12
CA TRP A 72 -7.47 -1.36 1.01
C TRP A 72 -6.78 -2.72 0.92
N THR A 73 -6.84 -3.38 -0.23
CA THR A 73 -6.21 -4.70 -0.44
C THR A 73 -4.69 -4.64 -0.25
N LEU A 74 -4.05 -3.58 -0.71
CA LEU A 74 -2.61 -3.38 -0.55
C LEU A 74 -2.23 -3.14 0.92
N ASP A 75 -3.01 -2.33 1.63
CA ASP A 75 -2.73 -2.00 3.03
C ASP A 75 -3.07 -3.18 3.95
N GLU A 76 -4.09 -3.98 3.64
CA GLU A 76 -4.36 -5.23 4.35
C GLU A 76 -3.15 -6.18 4.32
N ALA A 77 -2.58 -6.43 3.13
CA ALA A 77 -1.39 -7.27 3.00
C ALA A 77 -0.20 -6.72 3.80
N ARG A 78 0.00 -5.40 3.80
CA ARG A 78 1.05 -4.74 4.58
C ARG A 78 0.82 -4.83 6.08
N MET A 79 -0.40 -4.64 6.52
CA MET A 79 -0.77 -4.74 7.94
C MET A 79 -0.64 -6.17 8.45
N GLN A 80 -0.98 -7.17 7.65
CA GLN A 80 -0.73 -8.58 7.96
C GLN A 80 0.77 -8.87 8.11
N GLU A 81 1.61 -8.33 7.21
CA GLU A 81 3.07 -8.44 7.31
C GLU A 81 3.59 -7.78 8.61
N LEU A 82 3.16 -6.56 8.93
CA LEU A 82 3.53 -5.88 10.18
C LEU A 82 3.07 -6.65 11.43
N LYS A 83 1.87 -7.20 11.39
CA LYS A 83 1.32 -8.02 12.48
C LYS A 83 2.13 -9.30 12.71
N SER A 84 2.68 -9.92 11.66
CA SER A 84 3.56 -11.08 11.80
C SER A 84 4.83 -10.76 12.60
N PHE A 85 5.25 -9.49 12.64
CA PHE A 85 6.35 -8.97 13.47
C PHE A 85 5.86 -8.37 14.80
N SER A 86 4.61 -8.62 15.19
CA SER A 86 3.98 -8.05 16.41
C SER A 86 3.91 -6.53 16.41
N ILE A 87 3.86 -5.91 15.25
CA ILE A 87 3.71 -4.46 15.09
C ILE A 87 2.24 -4.19 14.77
N GLU A 88 1.52 -3.67 15.74
CA GLU A 88 0.10 -3.31 15.60
C GLU A 88 -0.13 -1.85 15.99
N ASN A 89 -1.00 -1.19 15.23
CA ASN A 89 -1.49 0.15 15.55
C ASN A 89 -3.01 0.14 15.54
N GLN A 90 -3.61 0.23 16.73
CA GLN A 90 -5.06 0.16 16.91
C GLN A 90 -5.81 1.23 16.12
N ARG A 91 -5.24 2.43 15.99
CA ARG A 91 -5.85 3.51 15.20
C ARG A 91 -5.92 3.14 13.71
N LEU A 92 -4.83 2.60 13.17
CA LEU A 92 -4.78 2.15 11.77
C LEU A 92 -5.75 1.00 11.53
N THR A 93 -5.76 0.00 12.41
CA THR A 93 -6.69 -1.13 12.34
C THR A 93 -8.14 -0.65 12.31
N ASN A 94 -8.49 0.31 13.16
CA ASN A 94 -9.85 0.86 13.19
C ASN A 94 -10.21 1.62 11.91
N LEU A 95 -9.31 2.42 11.34
CA LEU A 95 -9.54 3.12 10.08
C LEU A 95 -9.73 2.14 8.93
N HIS A 96 -8.87 1.14 8.87
CA HIS A 96 -8.86 0.12 7.83
C HIS A 96 -10.11 -0.77 7.87
N ASN A 97 -10.53 -1.23 9.06
CA ASN A 97 -11.75 -2.01 9.22
C ASN A 97 -12.99 -1.22 8.81
N ARG A 98 -13.06 0.07 9.20
CA ARG A 98 -14.16 0.94 8.79
C ARG A 98 -14.16 1.18 7.27
N ALA A 99 -12.99 1.26 6.65
CA ALA A 99 -12.90 1.36 5.19
C ALA A 99 -13.46 0.11 4.52
N ARG A 100 -13.22 -1.07 5.09
CA ARG A 100 -13.81 -2.33 4.62
C ARG A 100 -15.34 -2.30 4.69
N GLU A 101 -15.89 -1.92 5.84
CA GLU A 101 -17.34 -1.80 6.01
C GLU A 101 -17.96 -0.87 4.98
N GLU A 102 -17.33 0.28 4.71
CA GLU A 102 -17.82 1.23 3.71
C GLU A 102 -17.69 0.69 2.27
N LEU A 103 -16.68 -0.13 1.98
CA LEU A 103 -16.54 -0.80 0.68
C LEU A 103 -17.63 -1.87 0.49
N ASP A 104 -17.92 -2.67 1.51
CA ASP A 104 -18.96 -3.69 1.45
C ASP A 104 -20.34 -3.05 1.24
N LEU A 105 -20.64 -1.98 1.96
CA LEU A 105 -21.88 -1.20 1.78
C LEU A 105 -21.94 -0.50 0.40
N ALA A 106 -20.79 -0.10 -0.16
CA ALA A 106 -20.74 0.44 -1.52
C ALA A 106 -21.07 -0.65 -2.54
N GLU A 107 -20.58 -1.86 -2.35
CA GLU A 107 -20.88 -2.99 -3.23
C GLU A 107 -22.37 -3.38 -3.20
N GLU A 108 -22.98 -3.40 -2.02
CA GLU A 108 -24.43 -3.61 -1.85
C GLU A 108 -25.24 -2.50 -2.54
N ALA A 109 -24.83 -1.23 -2.38
CA ALA A 109 -25.47 -0.10 -3.03
C ALA A 109 -25.33 -0.15 -4.55
N MET A 110 -24.22 -0.64 -5.06
CA MET A 110 -24.00 -0.87 -6.49
C MET A 110 -24.92 -1.97 -7.02
N ALA A 111 -25.03 -3.08 -6.30
CA ALA A 111 -25.92 -4.20 -6.67
C ALA A 111 -27.40 -3.78 -6.68
N SER A 112 -27.81 -2.97 -5.72
CA SER A 112 -29.18 -2.43 -5.63
C SER A 112 -29.42 -1.19 -6.51
N ARG A 113 -28.39 -0.74 -7.26
CA ARG A 113 -28.43 0.45 -8.13
C ARG A 113 -28.76 1.76 -7.39
N THR A 114 -28.49 1.83 -6.10
CA THR A 114 -28.65 3.05 -5.30
C THR A 114 -27.42 3.95 -5.43
N TRP A 115 -27.28 4.62 -6.57
CA TRP A 115 -26.05 5.32 -6.98
C TRP A 115 -25.62 6.44 -6.03
N SER A 116 -26.55 7.15 -5.40
CA SER A 116 -26.22 8.18 -4.42
C SER A 116 -25.53 7.60 -3.18
N GLU A 117 -26.01 6.46 -2.70
CA GLU A 117 -25.42 5.72 -1.58
C GLU A 117 -24.06 5.14 -1.97
N PHE A 118 -23.97 4.52 -3.15
CA PHE A 118 -22.71 4.03 -3.69
C PHE A 118 -21.63 5.11 -3.70
N VAL A 119 -21.92 6.29 -4.24
CA VAL A 119 -20.96 7.39 -4.30
C VAL A 119 -20.59 7.88 -2.91
N ARG A 120 -21.56 7.96 -2.00
CA ARG A 120 -21.33 8.36 -0.61
C ARG A 120 -20.40 7.40 0.12
N ARG A 121 -20.67 6.09 0.03
CA ARG A 121 -19.88 5.03 0.66
C ARG A 121 -18.48 4.96 0.07
N THR A 122 -18.37 5.01 -1.24
CA THR A 122 -17.07 5.06 -1.93
C THR A 122 -16.20 6.23 -1.46
N ARG A 123 -16.78 7.43 -1.33
CA ARG A 123 -16.07 8.60 -0.83
C ARG A 123 -15.63 8.44 0.63
N SER A 124 -16.45 7.79 1.45
CA SER A 124 -16.10 7.47 2.82
C SER A 124 -14.91 6.49 2.87
N ALA A 125 -14.97 5.40 2.12
CA ALA A 125 -13.93 4.38 2.06
C ALA A 125 -12.58 4.98 1.60
N ILE A 126 -12.55 5.71 0.48
CA ILE A 126 -11.32 6.34 -0.01
C ILE A 126 -10.78 7.39 0.96
N GLY A 127 -11.66 8.10 1.67
CA GLY A 127 -11.27 9.06 2.69
C GLY A 127 -10.63 8.41 3.92
N LEU A 128 -11.07 7.22 4.30
CA LEU A 128 -10.48 6.43 5.39
C LEU A 128 -9.12 5.86 4.97
N GLU A 129 -9.04 5.21 3.80
CA GLU A 129 -7.80 4.65 3.28
C GLU A 129 -6.74 5.71 2.98
N SER A 130 -7.12 6.87 2.46
CA SER A 130 -6.16 7.95 2.23
C SER A 130 -5.49 8.47 3.51
N ARG A 131 -6.10 8.23 4.68
CA ARG A 131 -5.53 8.53 6.00
C ARG A 131 -4.71 7.37 6.55
N ALA A 132 -5.12 6.13 6.29
CA ALA A 132 -4.41 4.94 6.76
C ALA A 132 -3.14 4.68 5.93
N TYR A 133 -3.20 4.80 4.63
CA TYR A 133 -2.12 4.48 3.70
C TYR A 133 -0.76 5.13 4.00
N PRO A 134 -0.65 6.45 4.27
CA PRO A 134 0.63 7.07 4.60
C PRO A 134 1.24 6.51 5.88
N ASP A 135 0.40 6.25 6.89
CA ASP A 135 0.84 5.76 8.20
C ASP A 135 1.30 4.30 8.10
N VAL A 136 0.58 3.44 7.36
CA VAL A 136 0.99 2.05 7.10
C VAL A 136 2.33 2.01 6.37
N ARG A 137 2.47 2.81 5.32
CA ARG A 137 3.72 2.92 4.55
C ARG A 137 4.86 3.50 5.39
N GLY A 138 4.57 4.50 6.22
CA GLY A 138 5.54 5.10 7.14
C GLY A 138 6.07 4.06 8.11
N THR A 139 5.18 3.32 8.77
CA THR A 139 5.54 2.25 9.71
C THR A 139 6.45 1.20 9.06
N GLN A 140 6.15 0.76 7.83
CA GLN A 140 7.03 -0.18 7.12
C GLN A 140 8.43 0.40 6.87
N ASN A 141 8.52 1.66 6.45
CA ASN A 141 9.80 2.31 6.22
C ASN A 141 10.61 2.46 7.51
N ASP A 142 9.96 2.81 8.62
CA ASP A 142 10.61 2.97 9.92
C ASP A 142 11.19 1.63 10.43
N VAL A 143 10.46 0.53 10.22
CA VAL A 143 10.96 -0.83 10.54
C VAL A 143 12.21 -1.16 9.71
N ILE A 144 12.18 -0.91 8.40
CA ILE A 144 13.32 -1.17 7.52
C ILE A 144 14.54 -0.31 7.93
N GLN A 145 14.32 0.97 8.21
CA GLN A 145 15.38 1.87 8.67
C GLN A 145 15.96 1.41 10.01
N GLY A 146 15.11 0.96 10.94
CA GLY A 146 15.52 0.39 12.21
C GLY A 146 16.42 -0.84 12.02
N ILE A 147 16.04 -1.77 11.15
CA ILE A 147 16.85 -2.96 10.84
C ILE A 147 18.21 -2.56 10.26
N ILE A 148 18.25 -1.64 9.30
CA ILE A 148 19.50 -1.15 8.70
C ILE A 148 20.38 -0.50 9.76
N PHE A 149 19.80 0.32 10.64
CA PHE A 149 20.53 0.96 11.74
C PHE A 149 21.15 -0.06 12.70
N PHE A 150 20.37 -1.07 13.12
CA PHE A 150 20.88 -2.13 13.99
C PHE A 150 21.98 -2.95 13.32
N MET A 151 21.82 -3.29 12.04
CA MET A 151 22.88 -3.97 11.29
C MET A 151 24.16 -3.14 11.23
N ALA A 152 24.05 -1.84 10.96
CA ALA A 152 25.18 -0.93 10.93
C ALA A 152 25.89 -0.81 12.28
N LEU A 153 25.19 -1.02 13.40
CA LEU A 153 25.76 -1.05 14.74
C LEU A 153 26.39 -2.41 15.09
N VAL A 154 25.71 -3.50 14.74
CA VAL A 154 26.14 -4.87 15.06
C VAL A 154 27.41 -5.26 14.32
N LEU A 155 27.55 -4.90 13.03
CA LEU A 155 28.72 -5.27 12.23
C LEU A 155 30.04 -4.78 12.82
N PRO A 156 30.23 -3.46 13.15
CA PRO A 156 31.45 -3.02 13.79
C PRO A 156 31.62 -3.60 15.19
N CYS A 157 30.51 -3.77 15.96
CA CYS A 157 30.58 -4.38 17.29
C CYS A 157 31.09 -5.84 17.20
N ALA A 158 30.59 -6.63 16.28
CA ALA A 158 31.02 -7.99 16.04
C ALA A 158 32.50 -8.04 15.60
N TYR A 159 32.91 -7.12 14.71
CA TYR A 159 34.34 -7.01 14.33
C TYR A 159 35.25 -6.70 15.51
N PHE A 160 34.89 -5.75 16.37
CA PHE A 160 35.70 -5.42 17.56
C PHE A 160 35.67 -6.55 18.60
N ALA A 161 34.51 -7.23 18.77
CA ALA A 161 34.41 -8.37 19.67
C ALA A 161 35.26 -9.54 19.20
N GLU A 162 35.26 -9.84 17.92
CA GLU A 162 36.14 -10.86 17.32
C GLU A 162 37.60 -10.49 17.57
N ARG A 163 38.00 -9.23 17.33
CA ARG A 163 39.35 -8.77 17.46
C ARG A 163 39.86 -8.80 18.92
N LEU A 164 38.99 -8.52 19.88
CA LEU A 164 39.32 -8.47 21.30
C LEU A 164 39.29 -9.85 21.96
N LEU A 165 38.31 -10.69 21.61
CA LEU A 165 38.06 -11.95 22.31
C LEU A 165 38.76 -13.16 21.66
N ILE A 166 38.81 -13.22 20.35
CA ILE A 166 39.28 -14.40 19.62
C ILE A 166 40.77 -14.23 19.23
N THR A 167 41.18 -12.99 18.95
CA THR A 167 42.58 -12.66 18.55
C THR A 167 43.13 -13.59 17.47
N ALA A 168 42.29 -13.96 16.49
CA ALA A 168 42.66 -14.92 15.48
C ALA A 168 43.73 -14.35 14.54
N ALA A 169 44.85 -15.04 14.45
CA ALA A 169 46.00 -14.61 13.65
C ALA A 169 45.82 -14.85 12.14
N THR A 170 44.82 -15.63 11.74
CA THR A 170 44.58 -16.01 10.34
C THR A 170 43.17 -15.65 9.88
N ILE A 171 43.04 -15.18 8.65
CA ILE A 171 41.73 -14.74 8.03
C ILE A 171 40.69 -15.86 8.09
N LYS A 172 41.06 -17.14 7.93
CA LYS A 172 40.11 -18.26 8.00
C LYS A 172 39.48 -18.39 9.39
N ASN A 173 40.23 -18.18 10.45
CA ASN A 173 39.71 -18.25 11.81
C ASN A 173 38.90 -16.99 12.20
N GLN A 174 39.18 -15.86 11.55
CA GLN A 174 38.38 -14.66 11.68
C GLN A 174 36.96 -14.83 11.08
N ILE A 175 36.86 -15.48 9.93
CA ILE A 175 35.56 -15.78 9.30
C ILE A 175 34.74 -16.79 10.11
N LEU A 176 35.37 -17.75 10.77
CA LEU A 176 34.71 -18.74 11.61
C LEU A 176 34.25 -18.19 12.97
N GLY A 177 34.87 -17.09 13.44
CA GLY A 177 34.50 -16.41 14.68
C GLY A 177 33.41 -15.35 14.56
N PHE A 178 33.02 -15.03 13.33
CA PHE A 178 31.90 -14.12 13.01
C PHE A 178 30.61 -14.90 12.88
#